data_ab6fd6e40a083cfba060118324ce3af9
#
_entry.id   ab6fd6e40a083cfba060118324ce3af9
#
_cell.length_a   1.000
_cell.length_b   1.000
_cell.length_c   1.000
_cell.angle_alpha   90.00
_cell.angle_beta   90.00
_cell.angle_gamma   90.00
#
_symmetry.space_group_name_H-M   'P 1'
#
loop_
_entity.id
_entity.type
_entity.pdbx_description
1 polymer ?
#
loop_
_entity_poly.entity_id
_entity_poly.type
_entity_poly.pdbx_seq_one_letter_code
_entity_poly.pdbx_strand_id
1 'polypeptide(L)'
;RIWAEHVGANTATQRIKHYIENSLNEKSSVQLKANKLANKLVPVTLGLATASYIFAKDFERVASILQADYSCALKLATPVAFKSTISKAGHNGIMIKGAKSIEALSNADTFVFDKTGTLTGGELEVICVESYDDKWSEDELLNLTASTEEHYFHPVAEAVVKAAKQRGFVHMHHEEVEFIVAHGVKTEVKGKSVIIGSRHFLEDDEKIDFTEHKDKIENSLRDGRTLLYIAYDGKLLGTITLADELRHNSKEAISKLKKLGVKNIIMLTGDTKQKAEMIANELGIDEVRAELLPQDKAKIVKELMESGKKVAFVGDGINDAPALISAHVGISMSRGADIAKATADISLLKDDIMAVVEAKEYANKTMNLINNNFNATVGINSCILAGATFGIFSPIVTAVLHNGTTIGLLFNSIKGVNIK
;
A
#
# COMPACT_ATOMS: atom_id res chain seq x y z
N ARG A 1 -29.12 7.19 18.52
CA ARG A 1 -28.45 6.08 19.23
C ARG A 1 -27.23 5.67 18.43
N ILE A 2 -26.07 5.63 19.06
CA ILE A 2 -24.83 5.13 18.44
C ILE A 2 -24.69 3.67 18.85
N TRP A 3 -24.48 2.79 17.89
CA TRP A 3 -24.22 1.37 18.11
C TRP A 3 -22.73 1.11 17.98
N ALA A 4 -22.10 0.53 19.00
CA ALA A 4 -20.70 0.15 18.96
C ALA A 4 -20.57 -1.31 18.48
N GLU A 5 -20.00 -1.55 17.32
CA GLU A 5 -19.78 -2.90 16.77
C GLU A 5 -18.77 -3.71 17.60
N HIS A 6 -17.73 -3.05 18.08
CA HIS A 6 -16.68 -3.69 18.86
C HIS A 6 -16.31 -2.85 20.09
N VAL A 7 -16.19 -3.51 21.24
CA VAL A 7 -15.82 -2.89 22.52
C VAL A 7 -14.64 -3.62 23.18
N GLY A 8 -13.92 -2.92 24.04
CA GLY A 8 -12.82 -3.50 24.83
C GLY A 8 -11.64 -3.98 23.96
N ALA A 9 -11.19 -5.21 24.16
CA ALA A 9 -10.03 -5.81 23.47
C ALA A 9 -10.25 -6.00 21.95
N ASN A 10 -11.50 -5.97 21.48
CA ASN A 10 -11.84 -6.17 20.09
C ASN A 10 -11.96 -4.87 19.29
N THR A 11 -11.71 -3.71 19.89
CA THR A 11 -11.67 -2.44 19.16
C THR A 11 -10.55 -2.44 18.13
N ALA A 12 -10.71 -1.69 17.03
CA ALA A 12 -9.69 -1.54 16.01
C ALA A 12 -8.34 -1.11 16.58
N THR A 13 -8.36 -0.16 17.54
CA THR A 13 -7.14 0.33 18.23
C THR A 13 -6.44 -0.76 19.03
N GLN A 14 -7.17 -1.60 19.76
CA GLN A 14 -6.60 -2.69 20.55
C GLN A 14 -6.06 -3.81 19.65
N ARG A 15 -6.73 -4.13 18.56
CA ARG A 15 -6.23 -5.08 17.55
C ARG A 15 -4.94 -4.57 16.92
N ILE A 16 -4.88 -3.30 16.54
CA ILE A 16 -3.66 -2.65 16.01
C ILE A 16 -2.53 -2.73 17.05
N LYS A 17 -2.80 -2.37 18.32
CA LYS A 17 -1.82 -2.49 19.41
C LYS A 17 -1.29 -3.91 19.55
N HIS A 18 -2.17 -4.91 19.59
CA HIS A 18 -1.80 -6.31 19.72
C HIS A 18 -0.97 -6.82 18.52
N TYR A 19 -1.33 -6.41 17.30
CA TYR A 19 -0.53 -6.72 16.10
C TYR A 19 0.86 -6.10 16.15
N ILE A 20 0.98 -4.84 16.57
CA ILE A 20 2.27 -4.17 16.73
C ILE A 20 3.11 -4.86 17.81
N GLU A 21 2.54 -5.18 18.97
CA GLU A 21 3.24 -5.85 20.07
C GLU A 21 3.77 -7.24 19.69
N ASN A 22 2.95 -8.03 19.00
CA ASN A 22 3.34 -9.36 18.55
C ASN A 22 4.40 -9.30 17.44
N SER A 23 4.25 -8.39 16.49
CA SER A 23 5.16 -8.22 15.35
C SER A 23 6.51 -7.63 15.75
N LEU A 24 6.56 -6.85 16.83
CA LEU A 24 7.82 -6.35 17.40
C LEU A 24 8.68 -7.47 18.00
N ASN A 25 8.10 -8.62 18.32
CA ASN A 25 8.81 -9.78 18.85
C ASN A 25 9.38 -10.70 17.75
N GLU A 26 8.92 -10.59 16.49
CA GLU A 26 9.50 -11.34 15.39
C GLU A 26 10.85 -10.74 14.96
N LYS A 27 11.92 -11.52 15.14
CA LYS A 27 13.28 -11.10 14.76
C LYS A 27 13.45 -11.14 13.24
N SER A 28 13.95 -10.05 12.67
CA SER A 28 14.37 -10.02 11.26
C SER A 28 15.58 -10.93 10.99
N SER A 29 15.81 -11.30 9.74
CA SER A 29 16.97 -12.13 9.37
C SER A 29 18.28 -11.40 9.68
N VAL A 30 18.30 -10.08 9.59
CA VAL A 30 19.46 -9.25 9.94
C VAL A 30 19.76 -9.30 11.45
N GLN A 31 18.74 -9.25 12.30
CA GLN A 31 18.91 -9.46 13.74
C GLN A 31 19.48 -10.84 14.05
N LEU A 32 19.00 -11.87 13.36
CA LEU A 32 19.49 -13.24 13.53
C LEU A 32 20.95 -13.36 13.06
N LYS A 33 21.33 -12.73 11.94
CA LYS A 33 22.72 -12.71 11.46
C LYS A 33 23.65 -11.96 12.42
N ALA A 34 23.22 -10.81 12.93
CA ALA A 34 23.97 -10.04 13.92
C ALA A 34 24.22 -10.88 15.20
N ASN A 35 23.20 -11.57 15.72
CA ASN A 35 23.34 -12.46 16.86
C ASN A 35 24.29 -13.65 16.58
N LYS A 36 24.19 -14.27 15.39
CA LYS A 36 25.10 -15.36 15.00
C LYS A 36 26.55 -14.90 14.93
N LEU A 37 26.81 -13.72 14.36
CA LEU A 37 28.15 -13.16 14.28
C LEU A 37 28.70 -12.87 15.68
N ALA A 38 27.92 -12.18 16.52
CA ALA A 38 28.32 -11.91 17.90
C ALA A 38 28.69 -13.19 18.65
N ASN A 39 27.87 -14.24 18.55
CA ASN A 39 28.16 -15.52 19.19
C ASN A 39 29.39 -16.23 18.63
N LYS A 40 29.70 -16.09 17.32
CA LYS A 40 30.92 -16.65 16.71
C LYS A 40 32.20 -15.92 17.15
N LEU A 41 32.09 -14.66 17.52
CA LEU A 41 33.26 -13.87 17.95
C LEU A 41 33.65 -14.11 19.42
N VAL A 42 32.74 -14.62 20.27
CA VAL A 42 33.04 -14.95 21.67
C VAL A 42 34.22 -15.91 21.81
N PRO A 43 34.27 -17.06 21.12
CA PRO A 43 35.44 -17.96 21.19
C PRO A 43 36.74 -17.31 20.74
N VAL A 44 36.67 -16.43 19.74
CA VAL A 44 37.85 -15.69 19.24
C VAL A 44 38.39 -14.75 20.32
N THR A 45 37.52 -13.99 20.97
CA THR A 45 37.89 -13.07 22.07
C THR A 45 38.45 -13.82 23.24
N LEU A 46 37.86 -14.95 23.62
CA LEU A 46 38.37 -15.82 24.69
C LEU A 46 39.73 -16.43 24.33
N GLY A 47 39.89 -16.88 23.10
CA GLY A 47 41.17 -17.40 22.59
C GLY A 47 42.28 -16.38 22.63
N LEU A 48 41.99 -15.13 22.16
CA LEU A 48 42.94 -14.01 22.24
C LEU A 48 43.29 -13.64 23.68
N ALA A 49 42.32 -13.60 24.58
CA ALA A 49 42.51 -13.32 25.99
C ALA A 49 43.43 -14.38 26.62
N THR A 50 43.17 -15.66 26.35
CA THR A 50 43.99 -16.78 26.84
C THR A 50 45.40 -16.74 26.28
N ALA A 51 45.56 -16.55 24.98
CA ALA A 51 46.87 -16.42 24.32
C ALA A 51 47.64 -15.24 24.92
N SER A 52 47.01 -14.06 25.05
CA SER A 52 47.61 -12.87 25.65
C SER A 52 48.10 -13.13 27.07
N TYR A 53 47.37 -13.88 27.89
CA TYR A 53 47.79 -14.25 29.22
C TYR A 53 49.02 -15.17 29.20
N ILE A 54 49.06 -16.17 28.35
CA ILE A 54 50.17 -17.10 28.24
C ILE A 54 51.48 -16.36 27.85
N PHE A 55 51.40 -15.45 26.88
CA PHE A 55 52.59 -14.77 26.35
C PHE A 55 53.00 -13.56 27.16
N ALA A 56 52.08 -12.75 27.64
CA ALA A 56 52.37 -11.49 28.31
C ALA A 56 52.27 -11.58 29.84
N LYS A 57 51.56 -12.56 30.42
CA LYS A 57 51.24 -12.73 31.83
C LYS A 57 50.64 -11.48 32.48
N ASP A 58 49.88 -10.71 31.69
CA ASP A 58 49.34 -9.40 32.04
C ASP A 58 47.80 -9.49 32.16
N PHE A 59 47.27 -9.44 33.37
CA PHE A 59 45.83 -9.44 33.64
C PHE A 59 45.08 -8.19 33.16
N GLU A 60 45.75 -7.02 33.13
CA GLU A 60 45.12 -5.79 32.63
C GLU A 60 44.83 -5.92 31.13
N ARG A 61 45.77 -6.52 30.40
CA ARG A 61 45.59 -6.83 28.96
C ARG A 61 44.47 -7.81 28.71
N VAL A 62 44.37 -8.86 29.51
CA VAL A 62 43.26 -9.83 29.44
C VAL A 62 41.93 -9.14 29.73
N ALA A 63 41.83 -8.31 30.76
CA ALA A 63 40.66 -7.54 31.10
C ALA A 63 40.25 -6.57 29.94
N SER A 64 41.23 -5.90 29.32
CA SER A 64 40.98 -5.05 28.17
C SER A 64 40.40 -5.83 26.97
N ILE A 65 40.93 -6.99 26.65
CA ILE A 65 40.46 -7.87 25.55
C ILE A 65 39.02 -8.32 25.80
N LEU A 66 38.71 -8.75 27.03
CA LEU A 66 37.38 -9.26 27.41
C LEU A 66 36.29 -8.18 27.41
N GLN A 67 36.65 -6.89 27.53
CA GLN A 67 35.72 -5.77 27.44
C GLN A 67 35.35 -5.42 26.01
N ALA A 68 36.16 -5.81 25.02
CA ALA A 68 35.91 -5.52 23.61
C ALA A 68 34.87 -6.51 23.03
N ASP A 69 33.59 -6.28 23.30
CA ASP A 69 32.48 -7.09 22.82
C ASP A 69 31.80 -6.49 21.59
N TYR A 70 31.40 -7.35 20.64
CA TYR A 70 30.62 -6.95 19.44
C TYR A 70 29.11 -7.04 19.69
N SER A 71 28.72 -7.74 20.74
CA SER A 71 27.33 -8.14 20.99
C SER A 71 26.46 -6.98 21.40
N CYS A 72 26.96 -6.09 22.27
CA CYS A 72 26.16 -5.04 22.89
C CYS A 72 25.59 -4.06 21.86
N ALA A 73 26.44 -3.49 21.01
CA ALA A 73 26.00 -2.50 20.01
C ALA A 73 25.02 -3.10 19.02
N LEU A 74 25.30 -4.31 18.48
CA LEU A 74 24.46 -4.95 17.47
C LEU A 74 23.10 -5.38 18.02
N LYS A 75 23.07 -5.95 19.22
CA LYS A 75 21.84 -6.43 19.87
C LYS A 75 20.92 -5.30 20.30
N LEU A 76 21.45 -4.11 20.60
CA LEU A 76 20.68 -2.96 21.06
C LEU A 76 20.30 -2.01 19.91
N ALA A 77 21.24 -1.64 19.05
CA ALA A 77 21.03 -0.62 18.02
C ALA A 77 20.06 -1.08 16.92
N THR A 78 20.13 -2.35 16.51
CA THR A 78 19.26 -2.88 15.42
C THR A 78 17.78 -2.88 15.78
N PRO A 79 17.31 -3.42 16.91
CA PRO A 79 15.91 -3.33 17.30
C PRO A 79 15.41 -1.88 17.45
N VAL A 80 16.27 -1.00 17.96
CA VAL A 80 15.92 0.41 18.15
C VAL A 80 15.73 1.11 16.80
N ALA A 81 16.57 0.82 15.80
CA ALA A 81 16.40 1.36 14.45
C ALA A 81 15.05 0.95 13.84
N PHE A 82 14.66 -0.33 13.95
CA PHE A 82 13.36 -0.78 13.48
C PHE A 82 12.20 -0.11 14.23
N LYS A 83 12.26 -0.04 15.57
CA LYS A 83 11.20 0.62 16.37
C LYS A 83 11.06 2.09 16.05
N SER A 84 12.19 2.81 15.90
CA SER A 84 12.20 4.21 15.51
C SER A 84 11.55 4.42 14.14
N THR A 85 11.85 3.56 13.17
CA THR A 85 11.24 3.61 11.84
C THR A 85 9.75 3.32 11.88
N ILE A 86 9.31 2.27 12.57
CA ILE A 86 7.88 1.93 12.71
C ILE A 86 7.11 3.09 13.32
N SER A 87 7.66 3.72 14.37
CA SER A 87 7.05 4.90 15.00
C SER A 87 6.92 6.07 14.02
N LYS A 88 7.98 6.40 13.28
CA LYS A 88 7.97 7.52 12.33
C LYS A 88 7.07 7.26 11.14
N ALA A 89 7.09 6.05 10.58
CA ALA A 89 6.19 5.64 9.51
C ALA A 89 4.72 5.73 9.96
N GLY A 90 4.43 5.30 11.21
CA GLY A 90 3.10 5.41 11.81
C GLY A 90 2.60 6.84 11.91
N HIS A 91 3.45 7.80 12.31
CA HIS A 91 3.09 9.22 12.31
C HIS A 91 2.79 9.76 10.91
N ASN A 92 3.39 9.18 9.88
CA ASN A 92 3.11 9.53 8.48
C ASN A 92 1.95 8.74 7.87
N GLY A 93 1.22 7.95 8.67
CA GLY A 93 0.07 7.18 8.21
C GLY A 93 0.44 5.87 7.52
N ILE A 94 1.62 5.31 7.79
CA ILE A 94 2.09 4.03 7.27
C ILE A 94 2.28 3.07 8.44
N MET A 95 1.36 2.14 8.62
CA MET A 95 1.40 1.15 9.69
C MET A 95 2.19 -0.08 9.24
N ILE A 96 3.38 -0.27 9.78
CA ILE A 96 4.26 -1.42 9.50
C ILE A 96 4.18 -2.40 10.67
N LYS A 97 3.84 -3.66 10.39
CA LYS A 97 3.59 -4.67 11.43
C LYS A 97 4.83 -5.35 12.00
N GLY A 98 6.02 -4.94 11.61
CA GLY A 98 7.24 -5.46 12.23
C GLY A 98 8.53 -5.27 11.45
N ALA A 99 9.63 -5.67 12.08
CA ALA A 99 10.98 -5.58 11.49
C ALA A 99 11.13 -6.44 10.23
N LYS A 100 10.47 -7.61 10.19
CA LYS A 100 10.49 -8.53 9.06
C LYS A 100 9.85 -7.91 7.82
N SER A 101 8.75 -7.15 7.99
CA SER A 101 8.08 -6.43 6.90
C SER A 101 8.97 -5.33 6.31
N ILE A 102 9.73 -4.59 7.15
CA ILE A 102 10.71 -3.59 6.69
C ILE A 102 11.81 -4.27 5.87
N GLU A 103 12.36 -5.37 6.37
CA GLU A 103 13.41 -6.12 5.67
C GLU A 103 12.89 -6.68 4.33
N ALA A 104 11.69 -7.30 4.32
CA ALA A 104 11.06 -7.85 3.13
C ALA A 104 10.81 -6.75 2.10
N LEU A 105 10.25 -5.60 2.53
CA LEU A 105 9.99 -4.47 1.64
C LEU A 105 11.28 -3.87 1.07
N SER A 106 12.32 -3.73 1.88
CA SER A 106 13.62 -3.25 1.39
C SER A 106 14.21 -4.18 0.33
N ASN A 107 14.04 -5.50 0.50
CA ASN A 107 14.55 -6.49 -0.43
C ASN A 107 13.64 -6.72 -1.66
N ALA A 108 12.41 -6.19 -1.64
CA ALA A 108 11.48 -6.35 -2.75
C ALA A 108 12.00 -5.67 -4.02
N ASP A 109 12.19 -6.46 -5.07
CA ASP A 109 12.64 -6.05 -6.40
C ASP A 109 11.52 -6.06 -7.45
N THR A 110 10.38 -6.66 -7.11
CA THR A 110 9.21 -6.80 -7.97
C THR A 110 7.97 -6.32 -7.20
N PHE A 111 7.31 -5.31 -7.74
CA PHE A 111 6.05 -4.80 -7.19
C PHE A 111 4.90 -5.26 -8.07
N VAL A 112 3.88 -5.84 -7.44
CA VAL A 112 2.66 -6.30 -8.10
C VAL A 112 1.50 -5.47 -7.57
N PHE A 113 0.86 -4.72 -8.44
CA PHE A 113 -0.27 -3.86 -8.11
C PHE A 113 -1.57 -4.48 -8.59
N ASP A 114 -2.59 -4.49 -7.74
CA ASP A 114 -3.95 -4.56 -8.25
C ASP A 114 -4.31 -3.24 -8.96
N LYS A 115 -5.21 -3.28 -9.93
CA LYS A 115 -5.66 -2.07 -10.63
C LYS A 115 -6.68 -1.32 -9.77
N THR A 116 -7.81 -1.94 -9.51
CA THR A 116 -9.01 -1.31 -8.92
C THR A 116 -8.80 -0.95 -7.46
N GLY A 117 -9.09 0.30 -7.07
CA GLY A 117 -8.90 0.77 -5.71
C GLY A 117 -7.43 0.95 -5.28
N THR A 118 -6.47 0.59 -6.13
CA THR A 118 -5.04 0.71 -5.88
C THR A 118 -4.39 1.71 -6.82
N LEU A 119 -4.26 1.41 -8.11
CA LEU A 119 -3.80 2.35 -9.14
C LEU A 119 -4.90 3.35 -9.54
N THR A 120 -6.15 2.97 -9.34
CA THR A 120 -7.35 3.80 -9.51
C THR A 120 -7.90 4.25 -8.17
N GLY A 121 -8.84 5.21 -8.19
CA GLY A 121 -9.52 5.73 -6.99
C GLY A 121 -10.42 4.71 -6.29
N GLY A 122 -10.85 3.68 -6.99
CA GLY A 122 -11.81 2.68 -6.51
C GLY A 122 -13.25 3.22 -6.41
N GLU A 123 -13.47 4.46 -6.81
CA GLU A 123 -14.78 5.09 -6.93
C GLU A 123 -15.06 5.40 -8.40
N LEU A 124 -16.31 5.19 -8.82
CA LEU A 124 -16.75 5.66 -10.12
C LEU A 124 -16.80 7.18 -10.12
N GLU A 125 -16.36 7.77 -11.20
CA GLU A 125 -16.48 9.22 -11.45
C GLU A 125 -17.20 9.45 -12.77
N VAL A 126 -17.98 10.54 -12.85
CA VAL A 126 -18.63 10.97 -14.09
C VAL A 126 -17.59 11.61 -14.99
N ILE A 127 -17.31 10.97 -16.12
CA ILE A 127 -16.31 11.42 -17.10
C ILE A 127 -16.93 12.32 -18.17
N CYS A 128 -18.13 11.96 -18.62
CA CYS A 128 -18.83 12.67 -19.66
C CYS A 128 -20.34 12.61 -19.45
N VAL A 129 -21.01 13.69 -19.77
CA VAL A 129 -22.47 13.77 -19.82
C VAL A 129 -22.82 14.18 -21.25
N GLU A 130 -23.62 13.37 -21.94
CA GLU A 130 -24.04 13.64 -23.31
C GLU A 130 -25.56 13.76 -23.37
N SER A 131 -26.06 14.96 -23.74
CA SER A 131 -27.48 15.16 -24.05
C SER A 131 -27.75 14.89 -25.51
N TYR A 132 -28.86 14.23 -25.82
CA TYR A 132 -29.30 13.94 -27.17
C TYR A 132 -30.48 14.81 -27.62
N ASP A 133 -30.97 15.69 -26.73
CA ASP A 133 -32.01 16.69 -27.06
C ASP A 133 -31.46 18.09 -26.76
N ASP A 134 -31.42 18.96 -27.78
CA ASP A 134 -30.94 20.35 -27.70
C ASP A 134 -31.69 21.21 -26.66
N LYS A 135 -32.84 20.75 -26.21
CA LYS A 135 -33.62 21.43 -25.14
C LYS A 135 -33.10 21.17 -23.75
N TRP A 136 -32.21 20.20 -23.60
CA TRP A 136 -31.63 19.80 -22.33
C TRP A 136 -30.11 20.03 -22.38
N SER A 137 -29.60 20.88 -21.53
CA SER A 137 -28.16 20.98 -21.33
C SER A 137 -27.61 19.77 -20.59
N GLU A 138 -26.30 19.52 -20.70
CA GLU A 138 -25.61 18.46 -19.97
C GLU A 138 -25.79 18.61 -18.46
N ASP A 139 -25.77 19.84 -17.93
CA ASP A 139 -25.97 20.12 -16.52
C ASP A 139 -27.43 19.87 -16.08
N GLU A 140 -28.41 20.15 -16.92
CA GLU A 140 -29.81 19.82 -16.64
C GLU A 140 -30.04 18.31 -16.65
N LEU A 141 -29.41 17.57 -17.58
CA LEU A 141 -29.44 16.11 -17.61
C LEU A 141 -28.79 15.51 -16.37
N LEU A 142 -27.63 16.04 -15.98
CA LEU A 142 -26.93 15.60 -14.77
C LEU A 142 -27.75 15.90 -13.50
N ASN A 143 -28.38 17.08 -13.41
CA ASN A 143 -29.24 17.44 -12.29
C ASN A 143 -30.50 16.58 -12.20
N LEU A 144 -31.13 16.26 -13.35
CA LEU A 144 -32.27 15.35 -13.42
C LEU A 144 -31.89 13.98 -12.85
N THR A 145 -30.77 13.42 -13.35
CA THR A 145 -30.26 12.12 -12.93
C THR A 145 -29.92 12.13 -11.45
N ALA A 146 -29.18 13.14 -10.99
CA ALA A 146 -28.80 13.25 -9.57
C ALA A 146 -30.02 13.37 -8.65
N SER A 147 -31.05 14.15 -9.03
CA SER A 147 -32.26 14.29 -8.23
C SER A 147 -33.03 12.99 -8.08
N THR A 148 -33.06 12.18 -9.14
CA THR A 148 -33.72 10.87 -9.14
C THR A 148 -32.93 9.81 -8.36
N GLU A 149 -31.60 9.88 -8.42
CA GLU A 149 -30.69 8.91 -7.80
C GLU A 149 -30.29 9.27 -6.35
N GLU A 150 -30.61 10.48 -5.84
CA GLU A 150 -30.12 11.03 -4.57
C GLU A 150 -30.41 10.13 -3.36
N HIS A 151 -31.49 9.37 -3.42
CA HIS A 151 -31.92 8.48 -2.33
C HIS A 151 -31.47 7.02 -2.51
N TYR A 152 -30.71 6.72 -3.57
CA TYR A 152 -30.24 5.38 -3.88
C TYR A 152 -28.77 5.19 -3.51
N PHE A 153 -28.50 4.27 -2.59
CA PHE A 153 -27.15 3.94 -2.12
C PHE A 153 -26.48 2.92 -3.06
N HIS A 154 -26.00 3.41 -4.20
CA HIS A 154 -25.27 2.61 -5.17
C HIS A 154 -24.09 3.42 -5.74
N PRO A 155 -22.93 2.80 -6.04
CA PRO A 155 -21.74 3.52 -6.51
C PRO A 155 -21.98 4.46 -7.70
N VAL A 156 -22.84 4.07 -8.63
CA VAL A 156 -23.23 4.91 -9.79
C VAL A 156 -23.99 6.15 -9.33
N ALA A 157 -24.99 5.98 -8.45
CA ALA A 157 -25.79 7.08 -7.90
C ALA A 157 -24.91 8.06 -7.12
N GLU A 158 -24.03 7.55 -6.25
CA GLU A 158 -23.08 8.38 -5.48
C GLU A 158 -22.18 9.21 -6.40
N ALA A 159 -21.67 8.61 -7.49
CA ALA A 159 -20.83 9.30 -8.46
C ALA A 159 -21.59 10.43 -9.18
N VAL A 160 -22.81 10.17 -9.61
CA VAL A 160 -23.67 11.15 -10.29
C VAL A 160 -24.03 12.31 -9.37
N VAL A 161 -24.46 12.02 -8.14
CA VAL A 161 -24.80 13.04 -7.14
C VAL A 161 -23.57 13.87 -6.75
N LYS A 162 -22.40 13.24 -6.60
CA LYS A 162 -21.13 13.94 -6.34
C LYS A 162 -20.78 14.90 -7.49
N ALA A 163 -20.87 14.45 -8.73
CA ALA A 163 -20.59 15.26 -9.91
C ALA A 163 -21.56 16.44 -10.05
N ALA A 164 -22.85 16.21 -9.83
CA ALA A 164 -23.86 17.26 -9.84
C ALA A 164 -23.56 18.33 -8.78
N LYS A 165 -23.26 17.93 -7.54
CA LYS A 165 -22.91 18.85 -6.43
C LYS A 165 -21.69 19.72 -6.76
N GLN A 166 -20.70 19.19 -7.48
CA GLN A 166 -19.52 19.94 -7.92
C GLN A 166 -19.86 21.00 -8.99
N ARG A 167 -20.90 20.76 -9.80
CA ARG A 167 -21.36 21.67 -10.88
C ARG A 167 -22.50 22.61 -10.44
N GLY A 168 -22.84 22.64 -9.14
CA GLY A 168 -23.91 23.51 -8.63
C GLY A 168 -25.29 22.85 -8.68
N PHE A 169 -25.38 21.66 -8.10
CA PHE A 169 -26.61 20.87 -8.04
C PHE A 169 -27.85 21.67 -7.64
N VAL A 170 -28.87 21.59 -8.47
CA VAL A 170 -30.20 22.11 -8.21
C VAL A 170 -31.17 20.94 -8.26
N HIS A 171 -31.74 20.60 -7.12
CA HIS A 171 -32.70 19.50 -7.01
C HIS A 171 -33.92 19.78 -7.90
N MET A 172 -34.27 18.83 -8.75
CA MET A 172 -35.50 18.85 -9.56
C MET A 172 -36.57 18.06 -8.82
N HIS A 173 -37.75 18.72 -8.62
CA HIS A 173 -38.87 18.06 -7.99
C HIS A 173 -39.36 16.88 -8.83
N HIS A 174 -39.49 15.73 -8.22
CA HIS A 174 -39.98 14.49 -8.82
C HIS A 174 -41.01 13.82 -7.91
N GLU A 175 -41.80 12.93 -8.49
CA GLU A 175 -42.71 12.06 -7.75
C GLU A 175 -41.94 10.93 -7.04
N GLU A 176 -42.65 10.01 -6.41
CA GLU A 176 -42.03 8.84 -5.76
C GLU A 176 -41.17 8.04 -6.74
N VAL A 177 -39.97 7.66 -6.30
CA VAL A 177 -39.01 6.92 -7.14
C VAL A 177 -39.22 5.43 -6.93
N GLU A 178 -39.53 4.73 -8.00
CA GLU A 178 -39.60 3.28 -8.02
C GLU A 178 -38.20 2.68 -8.34
N PHE A 179 -37.69 1.88 -7.42
CA PHE A 179 -36.40 1.20 -7.58
C PHE A 179 -36.60 -0.21 -8.15
N ILE A 180 -36.01 -0.45 -9.32
CA ILE A 180 -36.03 -1.75 -9.97
C ILE A 180 -34.67 -2.42 -9.78
N VAL A 181 -34.66 -3.42 -8.90
CA VAL A 181 -33.43 -4.10 -8.44
C VAL A 181 -32.62 -4.60 -9.64
N ALA A 182 -31.33 -4.25 -9.67
CA ALA A 182 -30.36 -4.59 -10.69
C ALA A 182 -30.62 -3.97 -12.10
N HIS A 183 -31.60 -3.10 -12.28
CA HIS A 183 -31.97 -2.49 -13.56
C HIS A 183 -31.83 -0.98 -13.56
N GLY A 184 -32.42 -0.29 -12.60
CA GLY A 184 -32.38 1.17 -12.52
C GLY A 184 -33.53 1.76 -11.71
N VAL A 185 -33.92 3.00 -12.03
CA VAL A 185 -34.96 3.75 -11.33
C VAL A 185 -35.97 4.31 -12.33
N LYS A 186 -37.23 4.45 -11.88
CA LYS A 186 -38.32 5.05 -12.64
C LYS A 186 -39.07 6.04 -11.76
N THR A 187 -39.39 7.19 -12.32
CA THR A 187 -40.15 8.25 -11.63
C THR A 187 -40.87 9.13 -12.63
N GLU A 188 -41.59 10.14 -12.14
CA GLU A 188 -42.17 11.20 -12.96
C GLU A 188 -41.62 12.56 -12.57
N VAL A 189 -41.24 13.34 -13.57
CA VAL A 189 -40.81 14.74 -13.44
C VAL A 189 -41.65 15.61 -14.35
N LYS A 190 -42.33 16.60 -13.80
CA LYS A 190 -43.26 17.48 -14.52
C LYS A 190 -44.35 16.71 -15.28
N GLY A 191 -44.86 15.60 -14.70
CA GLY A 191 -45.88 14.76 -15.33
C GLY A 191 -45.42 13.90 -16.48
N LYS A 192 -44.11 13.69 -16.64
CA LYS A 192 -43.51 12.87 -17.68
C LYS A 192 -42.62 11.80 -17.05
N SER A 193 -42.67 10.60 -17.63
CA SER A 193 -41.86 9.47 -17.17
C SER A 193 -40.37 9.70 -17.37
N VAL A 194 -39.60 9.46 -16.33
CA VAL A 194 -38.11 9.43 -16.32
C VAL A 194 -37.67 8.02 -15.98
N ILE A 195 -36.80 7.46 -16.79
CA ILE A 195 -36.24 6.11 -16.60
C ILE A 195 -34.73 6.23 -16.68
N ILE A 196 -34.02 5.75 -15.67
CA ILE A 196 -32.58 5.80 -15.56
C ILE A 196 -32.06 4.42 -15.24
N GLY A 197 -31.08 3.91 -15.99
CA GLY A 197 -30.54 2.58 -15.72
C GLY A 197 -29.65 1.99 -16.79
N SER A 198 -29.59 0.66 -16.83
CA SER A 198 -28.81 -0.10 -17.80
C SER A 198 -29.45 -0.06 -19.19
N ARG A 199 -28.64 -0.36 -20.23
CA ARG A 199 -29.15 -0.46 -21.60
C ARG A 199 -30.27 -1.48 -21.71
N HIS A 200 -30.06 -2.66 -21.13
CA HIS A 200 -31.06 -3.74 -21.12
C HIS A 200 -32.40 -3.26 -20.56
N PHE A 201 -32.37 -2.57 -19.44
CA PHE A 201 -33.58 -2.04 -18.82
C PHE A 201 -34.34 -1.08 -19.73
N LEU A 202 -33.65 -0.09 -20.33
CA LEU A 202 -34.32 0.89 -21.18
C LEU A 202 -34.74 0.32 -22.55
N GLU A 203 -33.85 -0.46 -23.21
CA GLU A 203 -34.07 -0.97 -24.57
C GLU A 203 -34.99 -2.20 -24.59
N ASP A 204 -34.73 -3.18 -23.68
CA ASP A 204 -35.43 -4.47 -23.73
C ASP A 204 -36.71 -4.49 -22.87
N ASP A 205 -36.73 -3.87 -21.69
CA ASP A 205 -37.89 -3.88 -20.80
C ASP A 205 -38.85 -2.72 -21.11
N GLU A 206 -38.34 -1.48 -21.17
CA GLU A 206 -39.14 -0.26 -21.36
C GLU A 206 -39.31 0.14 -22.84
N LYS A 207 -38.70 -0.61 -23.78
CA LYS A 207 -38.87 -0.43 -25.25
C LYS A 207 -38.47 0.96 -25.76
N ILE A 208 -37.50 1.60 -25.15
CA ILE A 208 -36.93 2.86 -25.60
C ILE A 208 -36.08 2.62 -26.86
N ASP A 209 -36.25 3.43 -27.90
CA ASP A 209 -35.49 3.32 -29.15
C ASP A 209 -34.10 3.93 -29.04
N PHE A 210 -33.08 3.14 -29.34
CA PHE A 210 -31.67 3.52 -29.32
C PHE A 210 -31.07 3.74 -30.73
N THR A 211 -31.86 3.53 -31.78
CA THR A 211 -31.38 3.43 -33.16
C THR A 211 -30.70 4.72 -33.61
N GLU A 212 -31.28 5.89 -33.25
CA GLU A 212 -30.80 7.21 -33.67
C GLU A 212 -29.41 7.56 -33.09
N HIS A 213 -29.06 7.02 -31.93
CA HIS A 213 -27.84 7.39 -31.19
C HIS A 213 -26.83 6.25 -31.08
N LYS A 214 -27.03 5.16 -31.81
CA LYS A 214 -26.24 3.92 -31.72
C LYS A 214 -24.73 4.17 -31.87
N ASP A 215 -24.31 4.93 -32.87
CA ASP A 215 -22.89 5.21 -33.14
C ASP A 215 -22.21 6.00 -32.04
N LYS A 216 -22.91 6.96 -31.42
CA LYS A 216 -22.41 7.72 -30.28
C LYS A 216 -22.22 6.82 -29.07
N ILE A 217 -23.21 6.00 -28.77
CA ILE A 217 -23.19 5.04 -27.66
C ILE A 217 -22.04 4.02 -27.82
N GLU A 218 -21.87 3.44 -29.01
CA GLU A 218 -20.80 2.49 -29.28
C GLU A 218 -19.41 3.13 -29.12
N ASN A 219 -19.25 4.38 -29.53
CA ASN A 219 -18.01 5.10 -29.31
C ASN A 219 -17.71 5.32 -27.80
N SER A 220 -18.71 5.65 -27.01
CA SER A 220 -18.56 5.86 -25.56
C SER A 220 -18.32 4.56 -24.78
N LEU A 221 -18.72 3.41 -25.32
CA LEU A 221 -18.48 2.08 -24.76
C LEU A 221 -17.07 1.55 -25.03
N ARG A 222 -16.33 2.09 -26.00
CA ARG A 222 -15.06 1.50 -26.50
C ARG A 222 -13.98 1.29 -25.44
N ASP A 223 -13.97 2.07 -24.37
CA ASP A 223 -12.91 2.01 -23.36
C ASP A 223 -13.30 1.22 -22.10
N GLY A 224 -14.34 0.36 -22.18
CA GLY A 224 -14.83 -0.41 -21.02
C GLY A 224 -15.38 0.48 -19.91
N ARG A 225 -15.95 1.62 -20.30
CA ARG A 225 -16.63 2.56 -19.41
C ARG A 225 -18.03 2.03 -19.06
N THR A 226 -18.56 2.47 -17.95
CA THR A 226 -19.94 2.19 -17.57
C THR A 226 -20.81 3.31 -18.08
N LEU A 227 -21.86 3.00 -18.86
CA LEU A 227 -22.83 3.98 -19.30
C LEU A 227 -24.13 3.83 -18.51
N LEU A 228 -24.59 4.96 -17.98
CA LEU A 228 -25.91 5.13 -17.42
C LEU A 228 -26.77 5.80 -18.49
N TYR A 229 -27.90 5.21 -18.81
CA TYR A 229 -28.81 5.70 -19.83
C TYR A 229 -29.99 6.39 -19.18
N ILE A 230 -30.41 7.50 -19.75
CA ILE A 230 -31.49 8.34 -19.26
C ILE A 230 -32.54 8.51 -20.36
N ALA A 231 -33.79 8.12 -20.06
CA ALA A 231 -34.92 8.35 -20.93
C ALA A 231 -35.91 9.32 -20.27
N TYR A 232 -36.51 10.16 -21.08
CA TYR A 232 -37.54 11.14 -20.69
C TYR A 232 -38.68 11.09 -21.69
N ASP A 233 -39.93 10.98 -21.19
CA ASP A 233 -41.15 10.96 -22.02
C ASP A 233 -41.11 9.90 -23.14
N GLY A 234 -40.56 8.71 -22.83
CA GLY A 234 -40.46 7.56 -23.75
C GLY A 234 -39.35 7.67 -24.81
N LYS A 235 -38.42 8.64 -24.69
CA LYS A 235 -37.31 8.81 -25.63
C LYS A 235 -35.98 8.81 -24.88
N LEU A 236 -34.94 8.29 -25.52
CA LEU A 236 -33.58 8.37 -24.99
C LEU A 236 -33.14 9.84 -24.96
N LEU A 237 -32.94 10.38 -23.75
CA LEU A 237 -32.56 11.77 -23.53
C LEU A 237 -31.06 11.99 -23.58
N GLY A 238 -30.29 11.01 -23.09
CA GLY A 238 -28.83 11.10 -23.06
C GLY A 238 -28.17 9.97 -22.29
N THR A 239 -26.85 10.13 -22.13
CA THR A 239 -26.03 9.16 -21.39
C THR A 239 -25.07 9.85 -20.43
N ILE A 240 -24.77 9.21 -19.32
CA ILE A 240 -23.70 9.58 -18.40
C ILE A 240 -22.66 8.47 -18.44
N THR A 241 -21.44 8.82 -18.80
CA THR A 241 -20.29 7.92 -18.83
C THR A 241 -19.57 7.96 -17.49
N LEU A 242 -19.38 6.79 -16.88
CA LEU A 242 -18.66 6.64 -15.62
C LEU A 242 -17.46 5.73 -15.82
N ALA A 243 -16.37 6.06 -15.12
CA ALA A 243 -15.19 5.21 -15.06
C ALA A 243 -14.54 5.30 -13.69
N ASP A 244 -13.78 4.26 -13.34
CA ASP A 244 -12.84 4.28 -12.22
C ASP A 244 -11.52 4.85 -12.74
N GLU A 245 -11.24 6.11 -12.40
CA GLU A 245 -10.08 6.84 -12.94
C GLU A 245 -8.78 6.49 -12.24
N LEU A 246 -7.69 6.56 -13.01
CA LEU A 246 -6.35 6.44 -12.47
C LEU A 246 -6.07 7.57 -11.47
N ARG A 247 -5.44 7.24 -10.36
CA ARG A 247 -4.98 8.27 -9.43
C ARG A 247 -3.97 9.17 -10.13
N HIS A 248 -4.12 10.47 -9.97
CA HIS A 248 -3.28 11.50 -10.61
C HIS A 248 -1.77 11.30 -10.37
N ASN A 249 -1.40 10.68 -9.25
CA ASN A 249 -0.02 10.45 -8.83
C ASN A 249 0.48 9.01 -9.08
N SER A 250 -0.32 8.12 -9.70
CA SER A 250 0.09 6.73 -9.96
C SER A 250 1.33 6.65 -10.84
N LYS A 251 1.41 7.45 -11.91
CA LYS A 251 2.59 7.50 -12.80
C LYS A 251 3.86 7.95 -12.06
N GLU A 252 3.72 8.96 -11.21
CA GLU A 252 4.83 9.45 -10.39
C GLU A 252 5.30 8.39 -9.39
N ALA A 253 4.36 7.69 -8.74
CA ALA A 253 4.67 6.62 -7.79
C ALA A 253 5.44 5.48 -8.47
N ILE A 254 4.97 5.01 -9.63
CA ILE A 254 5.66 3.99 -10.44
C ILE A 254 7.09 4.42 -10.78
N SER A 255 7.27 5.65 -11.27
CA SER A 255 8.59 6.20 -11.59
C SER A 255 9.53 6.26 -10.38
N LYS A 256 9.01 6.71 -9.22
CA LYS A 256 9.79 6.79 -7.97
C LYS A 256 10.17 5.40 -7.44
N LEU A 257 9.28 4.41 -7.51
CA LEU A 257 9.61 3.03 -7.12
C LEU A 257 10.77 2.47 -7.94
N LYS A 258 10.79 2.71 -9.26
CA LYS A 258 11.92 2.32 -10.14
C LYS A 258 13.23 2.98 -9.69
N LYS A 259 13.20 4.28 -9.32
CA LYS A 259 14.36 4.99 -8.78
C LYS A 259 14.85 4.44 -7.44
N LEU A 260 13.94 3.85 -6.62
CA LEU A 260 14.25 3.19 -5.36
C LEU A 260 14.78 1.75 -5.51
N GLY A 261 15.05 1.31 -6.75
CA GLY A 261 15.67 0.01 -7.05
C GLY A 261 14.68 -1.12 -7.34
N VAL A 262 13.40 -0.81 -7.57
CA VAL A 262 12.41 -1.79 -8.05
C VAL A 262 12.72 -2.09 -9.51
N LYS A 263 12.88 -3.38 -9.84
CA LYS A 263 13.29 -3.83 -11.18
C LYS A 263 12.11 -4.12 -12.08
N ASN A 264 11.01 -4.65 -11.50
CA ASN A 264 9.83 -5.05 -12.24
C ASN A 264 8.58 -4.50 -11.55
N ILE A 265 7.70 -3.89 -12.32
CA ILE A 265 6.38 -3.47 -11.86
C ILE A 265 5.34 -4.16 -12.72
N ILE A 266 4.44 -4.89 -12.08
CA ILE A 266 3.44 -5.75 -12.71
C ILE A 266 2.06 -5.27 -12.28
N MET A 267 1.12 -5.17 -13.21
CA MET A 267 -0.28 -4.89 -12.92
C MET A 267 -1.12 -6.16 -13.10
N LEU A 268 -1.97 -6.46 -12.13
CA LEU A 268 -2.98 -7.51 -12.19
C LEU A 268 -4.37 -6.87 -12.30
N THR A 269 -5.18 -7.35 -13.24
CA THR A 269 -6.53 -6.83 -13.46
C THR A 269 -7.47 -7.86 -14.06
N GLY A 270 -8.76 -7.74 -13.76
CA GLY A 270 -9.83 -8.47 -14.45
C GLY A 270 -10.26 -7.84 -15.78
N ASP A 271 -9.75 -6.65 -16.13
CA ASP A 271 -10.07 -5.97 -17.38
C ASP A 271 -9.55 -6.73 -18.60
N THR A 272 -10.08 -6.37 -19.78
CA THR A 272 -9.59 -6.90 -21.06
C THR A 272 -8.12 -6.54 -21.28
N LYS A 273 -7.42 -7.40 -21.98
CA LYS A 273 -5.99 -7.24 -22.28
C LYS A 273 -5.68 -5.90 -22.94
N GLN A 274 -6.47 -5.48 -23.91
CA GLN A 274 -6.27 -4.22 -24.62
C GLN A 274 -6.31 -3.00 -23.69
N LYS A 275 -7.32 -2.93 -22.80
CA LYS A 275 -7.45 -1.84 -21.83
C LYS A 275 -6.31 -1.84 -20.81
N ALA A 276 -5.95 -3.01 -20.33
CA ALA A 276 -4.87 -3.17 -19.37
C ALA A 276 -3.51 -2.74 -19.95
N GLU A 277 -3.21 -3.07 -21.20
CA GLU A 277 -2.00 -2.64 -21.91
C GLU A 277 -1.95 -1.12 -22.13
N MET A 278 -3.08 -0.47 -22.44
CA MET A 278 -3.16 0.98 -22.55
C MET A 278 -2.78 1.66 -21.23
N ILE A 279 -3.36 1.23 -20.12
CA ILE A 279 -3.08 1.76 -18.77
C ILE A 279 -1.61 1.52 -18.39
N ALA A 280 -1.09 0.34 -18.65
CA ALA A 280 0.29 0.02 -18.33
C ALA A 280 1.30 0.90 -19.09
N ASN A 281 1.03 1.14 -20.37
CA ASN A 281 1.86 2.05 -21.19
C ASN A 281 1.81 3.49 -20.66
N GLU A 282 0.63 3.97 -20.27
CA GLU A 282 0.46 5.31 -19.70
C GLU A 282 1.23 5.49 -18.39
N LEU A 283 1.17 4.50 -17.50
CA LEU A 283 1.83 4.52 -16.20
C LEU A 283 3.32 4.13 -16.25
N GLY A 284 3.77 3.52 -17.34
CA GLY A 284 5.13 2.99 -17.47
C GLY A 284 5.35 1.69 -16.67
N ILE A 285 4.33 0.84 -16.59
CA ILE A 285 4.35 -0.50 -15.97
C ILE A 285 5.02 -1.49 -16.93
N ASP A 286 5.82 -2.43 -16.39
CA ASP A 286 6.68 -3.30 -17.21
C ASP A 286 5.94 -4.53 -17.74
N GLU A 287 4.99 -5.08 -16.97
CA GLU A 287 4.24 -6.29 -17.31
C GLU A 287 2.78 -6.18 -16.85
N VAL A 288 1.86 -6.77 -17.62
CA VAL A 288 0.43 -6.83 -17.33
C VAL A 288 -0.07 -8.26 -17.38
N ARG A 289 -0.89 -8.62 -16.41
CA ARG A 289 -1.73 -9.84 -16.43
C ARG A 289 -3.18 -9.39 -16.37
N ALA A 290 -3.88 -9.58 -17.47
CA ALA A 290 -5.27 -9.18 -17.68
C ALA A 290 -6.24 -10.36 -17.63
N GLU A 291 -7.53 -10.08 -17.61
CA GLU A 291 -8.63 -11.07 -17.66
C GLU A 291 -8.58 -12.08 -16.50
N LEU A 292 -8.10 -11.63 -15.32
CA LEU A 292 -7.89 -12.48 -14.17
C LEU A 292 -9.16 -12.62 -13.31
N LEU A 293 -9.38 -13.82 -12.83
CA LEU A 293 -10.32 -14.06 -11.73
C LEU A 293 -9.62 -13.75 -10.38
N PRO A 294 -10.37 -13.44 -9.32
CA PRO A 294 -9.78 -13.11 -8.01
C PRO A 294 -8.78 -14.15 -7.48
N GLN A 295 -9.06 -15.44 -7.67
CA GLN A 295 -8.19 -16.52 -7.25
C GLN A 295 -6.86 -16.61 -8.01
N ASP A 296 -6.80 -16.09 -9.23
CA ASP A 296 -5.59 -16.17 -10.08
C ASP A 296 -4.49 -15.25 -9.56
N LYS A 297 -4.85 -14.15 -8.91
CA LYS A 297 -3.88 -13.19 -8.36
C LYS A 297 -2.90 -13.85 -7.38
N ALA A 298 -3.41 -14.64 -6.43
CA ALA A 298 -2.56 -15.34 -5.46
C ALA A 298 -1.66 -16.39 -6.13
N LYS A 299 -2.15 -17.07 -7.18
CA LYS A 299 -1.38 -18.04 -7.95
C LYS A 299 -0.22 -17.35 -8.67
N ILE A 300 -0.48 -16.24 -9.35
CA ILE A 300 0.54 -15.46 -10.06
C ILE A 300 1.63 -14.97 -9.08
N VAL A 301 1.23 -14.45 -7.91
CA VAL A 301 2.18 -14.02 -6.87
C VAL A 301 3.11 -15.18 -6.46
N LYS A 302 2.56 -16.39 -6.25
CA LYS A 302 3.36 -17.57 -5.92
C LYS A 302 4.32 -17.96 -7.05
N GLU A 303 3.86 -17.99 -8.31
CA GLU A 303 4.68 -18.27 -9.49
C GLU A 303 5.85 -17.28 -9.61
N LEU A 304 5.62 -16.00 -9.38
CA LEU A 304 6.66 -14.98 -9.35
C LEU A 304 7.69 -15.24 -8.25
N MET A 305 7.24 -15.64 -7.07
CA MET A 305 8.13 -15.98 -5.95
C MET A 305 8.96 -17.24 -6.23
N GLU A 306 8.36 -18.25 -6.81
CA GLU A 306 9.02 -19.49 -7.21
C GLU A 306 10.08 -19.26 -8.30
N SER A 307 9.86 -18.25 -9.16
CA SER A 307 10.87 -17.78 -10.12
C SER A 307 12.04 -17.01 -9.49
N GLY A 308 12.07 -16.86 -8.15
CA GLY A 308 13.15 -16.20 -7.40
C GLY A 308 12.96 -14.69 -7.22
N LYS A 309 11.85 -14.09 -7.68
CA LYS A 309 11.55 -12.66 -7.51
C LYS A 309 11.18 -12.36 -6.05
N LYS A 310 11.57 -11.19 -5.55
CA LYS A 310 11.20 -10.70 -4.23
C LYS A 310 9.97 -9.80 -4.38
N VAL A 311 8.78 -10.37 -4.13
CA VAL A 311 7.50 -9.76 -4.46
C VAL A 311 6.95 -8.93 -3.31
N ALA A 312 6.62 -7.66 -3.59
CA ALA A 312 5.70 -6.83 -2.82
C ALA A 312 4.36 -6.77 -3.57
N PHE A 313 3.27 -7.15 -2.91
CA PHE A 313 1.93 -7.05 -3.48
C PHE A 313 1.19 -5.87 -2.86
N VAL A 314 0.55 -5.04 -3.69
CA VAL A 314 -0.24 -3.87 -3.29
C VAL A 314 -1.68 -4.05 -3.76
N GLY A 315 -2.63 -4.03 -2.84
CA GLY A 315 -4.04 -4.22 -3.12
C GLY A 315 -4.95 -3.60 -2.05
N ASP A 316 -6.25 -3.59 -2.30
CA ASP A 316 -7.24 -2.97 -1.40
C ASP A 316 -8.39 -3.89 -1.02
N GLY A 317 -8.72 -4.90 -1.83
CA GLY A 317 -9.92 -5.69 -1.72
C GLY A 317 -9.85 -6.91 -0.81
N ILE A 318 -11.03 -7.43 -0.43
CA ILE A 318 -11.18 -8.74 0.22
C ILE A 318 -10.60 -9.83 -0.69
N ASN A 319 -10.79 -9.67 -1.99
CA ASN A 319 -10.31 -10.60 -3.02
C ASN A 319 -8.78 -10.66 -3.12
N ASP A 320 -8.09 -9.62 -2.62
CA ASP A 320 -6.63 -9.53 -2.63
C ASP A 320 -5.98 -10.15 -1.38
N ALA A 321 -6.75 -10.44 -0.34
CA ALA A 321 -6.22 -11.01 0.90
C ALA A 321 -5.35 -12.27 0.68
N PRO A 322 -5.72 -13.23 -0.19
CA PRO A 322 -4.86 -14.37 -0.48
C PRO A 322 -3.53 -13.98 -1.16
N ALA A 323 -3.54 -12.96 -2.03
CA ALA A 323 -2.32 -12.46 -2.69
C ALA A 323 -1.43 -11.68 -1.72
N LEU A 324 -2.02 -10.84 -0.84
CA LEU A 324 -1.33 -10.12 0.23
C LEU A 324 -0.57 -11.07 1.17
N ILE A 325 -1.22 -12.17 1.58
CA ILE A 325 -0.60 -13.20 2.46
C ILE A 325 0.48 -13.98 1.72
N SER A 326 0.30 -14.24 0.43
CA SER A 326 1.21 -15.07 -0.36
C SER A 326 2.50 -14.34 -0.73
N ALA A 327 2.51 -13.02 -0.79
CA ALA A 327 3.68 -12.22 -1.15
C ALA A 327 4.78 -12.26 -0.06
N HIS A 328 6.00 -11.82 -0.39
CA HIS A 328 7.04 -11.59 0.62
C HIS A 328 6.68 -10.44 1.55
N VAL A 329 5.95 -9.45 1.03
CA VAL A 329 5.36 -8.37 1.80
C VAL A 329 4.06 -7.93 1.12
N GLY A 330 2.96 -7.92 1.88
CA GLY A 330 1.67 -7.42 1.45
C GLY A 330 1.44 -5.99 1.95
N ILE A 331 0.99 -5.10 1.07
CA ILE A 331 0.67 -3.70 1.37
C ILE A 331 -0.81 -3.46 1.06
N SER A 332 -1.58 -3.09 2.07
CA SER A 332 -3.00 -2.75 1.92
C SER A 332 -3.19 -1.25 1.81
N MET A 333 -3.98 -0.81 0.83
CA MET A 333 -4.40 0.58 0.68
C MET A 333 -5.36 1.01 1.81
N SER A 334 -5.55 2.33 2.00
CA SER A 334 -6.33 2.89 3.10
C SER A 334 -7.81 2.54 3.05
N ARG A 335 -8.39 2.47 1.85
CA ARG A 335 -9.79 2.08 1.64
C ARG A 335 -10.00 0.57 1.65
N GLY A 336 -8.91 -0.19 1.75
CA GLY A 336 -8.95 -1.64 1.77
C GLY A 336 -9.88 -2.19 2.86
N ALA A 337 -10.52 -3.31 2.55
CA ALA A 337 -11.37 -4.02 3.49
C ALA A 337 -10.62 -4.38 4.78
N ASP A 338 -11.33 -4.43 5.90
CA ASP A 338 -10.72 -4.73 7.20
C ASP A 338 -9.94 -6.06 7.21
N ILE A 339 -10.38 -7.03 6.42
CA ILE A 339 -9.66 -8.30 6.23
C ILE A 339 -8.31 -8.07 5.54
N ALA A 340 -8.28 -7.26 4.47
CA ALA A 340 -7.03 -6.94 3.77
C ALA A 340 -6.06 -6.20 4.69
N LYS A 341 -6.55 -5.20 5.45
CA LYS A 341 -5.74 -4.49 6.46
C LYS A 341 -5.25 -5.41 7.58
N ALA A 342 -6.07 -6.37 8.00
CA ALA A 342 -5.69 -7.32 9.04
C ALA A 342 -4.60 -8.30 8.57
N THR A 343 -4.62 -8.69 7.30
CA THR A 343 -3.70 -9.69 6.74
C THR A 343 -2.42 -9.10 6.15
N ALA A 344 -2.45 -7.87 5.66
CA ALA A 344 -1.28 -7.20 5.10
C ALA A 344 -0.17 -6.96 6.14
N ASP A 345 1.09 -7.01 5.72
CA ASP A 345 2.27 -6.66 6.52
C ASP A 345 2.38 -5.15 6.76
N ILE A 346 1.90 -4.36 5.81
CA ILE A 346 1.90 -2.91 5.85
C ILE A 346 0.50 -2.41 5.47
N SER A 347 -0.06 -1.53 6.29
CA SER A 347 -1.35 -0.91 6.00
C SER A 347 -1.19 0.60 5.88
N LEU A 348 -1.65 1.14 4.77
CA LEU A 348 -1.65 2.58 4.53
C LEU A 348 -2.92 3.18 5.14
N LEU A 349 -2.77 4.25 5.90
CA LEU A 349 -3.89 4.94 6.55
C LEU A 349 -4.35 6.17 5.75
N LYS A 350 -3.53 6.62 4.80
CA LYS A 350 -3.85 7.69 3.86
C LYS A 350 -4.23 7.09 2.51
N ASP A 351 -5.23 7.67 1.86
CA ASP A 351 -5.64 7.26 0.53
C ASP A 351 -4.76 7.90 -0.54
N ASP A 352 -3.49 7.52 -0.53
CA ASP A 352 -2.47 8.02 -1.42
C ASP A 352 -1.47 6.92 -1.79
N ILE A 353 -1.35 6.64 -3.09
CA ILE A 353 -0.40 5.64 -3.59
C ILE A 353 1.06 6.06 -3.33
N MET A 354 1.33 7.34 -3.14
CA MET A 354 2.67 7.82 -2.75
C MET A 354 3.12 7.26 -1.41
N ALA A 355 2.20 6.87 -0.52
CA ALA A 355 2.54 6.20 0.73
C ALA A 355 3.24 4.83 0.52
N VAL A 356 3.02 4.16 -0.63
CA VAL A 356 3.77 2.94 -1.03
C VAL A 356 5.23 3.28 -1.28
N VAL A 357 5.48 4.40 -1.97
CA VAL A 357 6.84 4.90 -2.24
C VAL A 357 7.55 5.27 -0.94
N GLU A 358 6.86 6.01 -0.07
CA GLU A 358 7.37 6.39 1.25
C GLU A 358 7.70 5.16 2.11
N ALA A 359 6.84 4.14 2.11
CA ALA A 359 7.09 2.89 2.83
C ALA A 359 8.38 2.20 2.32
N LYS A 360 8.57 2.12 0.98
CA LYS A 360 9.79 1.57 0.37
C LYS A 360 11.03 2.40 0.73
N GLU A 361 10.90 3.71 0.75
CA GLU A 361 11.99 4.61 1.13
C GLU A 361 12.38 4.44 2.61
N TYR A 362 11.39 4.37 3.52
CA TYR A 362 11.63 4.04 4.94
C TYR A 362 12.35 2.71 5.08
N ALA A 363 11.89 1.68 4.38
CA ALA A 363 12.51 0.36 4.43
C ALA A 363 13.97 0.39 3.96
N ASN A 364 14.24 0.98 2.80
CA ASN A 364 15.59 1.09 2.25
C ASN A 364 16.55 1.87 3.15
N LYS A 365 16.11 3.05 3.63
CA LYS A 365 16.92 3.89 4.53
C LYS A 365 17.20 3.19 5.87
N THR A 366 16.22 2.46 6.40
CA THR A 366 16.38 1.71 7.67
C THR A 366 17.39 0.60 7.51
N MET A 367 17.30 -0.19 6.44
CA MET A 367 18.26 -1.26 6.20
C MET A 367 19.68 -0.73 5.97
N ASN A 368 19.81 0.40 5.27
CA ASN A 368 21.10 1.09 5.12
C ASN A 368 21.65 1.59 6.45
N LEU A 369 20.81 2.20 7.32
CA LEU A 369 21.21 2.62 8.66
C LEU A 369 21.72 1.42 9.49
N ILE A 370 20.99 0.31 9.47
CA ILE A 370 21.37 -0.92 10.19
C ILE A 370 22.68 -1.49 9.66
N ASN A 371 22.85 -1.56 8.33
CA ASN A 371 24.09 -2.05 7.72
C ASN A 371 25.30 -1.15 8.03
N ASN A 372 25.09 0.18 8.03
CA ASN A 372 26.14 1.12 8.40
C ASN A 372 26.52 0.99 9.88
N ASN A 373 25.54 0.87 10.78
CA ASN A 373 25.80 0.64 12.20
C ASN A 373 26.50 -0.71 12.42
N PHE A 374 26.14 -1.76 11.67
CA PHE A 374 26.80 -3.05 11.71
C PHE A 374 28.29 -2.94 11.32
N ASN A 375 28.56 -2.32 10.18
CA ASN A 375 29.93 -2.14 9.69
C ASN A 375 30.77 -1.28 10.64
N ALA A 376 30.20 -0.19 11.18
CA ALA A 376 30.84 0.65 12.18
C ALA A 376 31.16 -0.14 13.47
N THR A 377 30.22 -0.94 13.96
CA THR A 377 30.43 -1.80 15.15
C THR A 377 31.59 -2.77 14.91
N VAL A 378 31.59 -3.47 13.79
CA VAL A 378 32.65 -4.43 13.48
C VAL A 378 33.99 -3.72 13.32
N GLY A 379 34.06 -2.62 12.59
CA GLY A 379 35.31 -1.88 12.37
C GLY A 379 35.90 -1.31 13.65
N ILE A 380 35.09 -0.54 14.41
CA ILE A 380 35.57 0.11 15.64
C ILE A 380 35.95 -0.91 16.70
N ASN A 381 35.11 -1.92 16.96
CA ASN A 381 35.44 -2.92 17.98
C ASN A 381 36.62 -3.81 17.58
N SER A 382 36.87 -4.04 16.28
CA SER A 382 38.09 -4.71 15.81
C SER A 382 39.34 -3.89 16.09
N CYS A 383 39.30 -2.57 15.91
CA CYS A 383 40.40 -1.67 16.27
C CYS A 383 40.63 -1.65 17.79
N ILE A 384 39.56 -1.60 18.58
CA ILE A 384 39.64 -1.64 20.05
C ILE A 384 40.25 -2.97 20.50
N LEU A 385 39.80 -4.11 19.95
CA LEU A 385 40.33 -5.44 20.28
C LEU A 385 41.79 -5.56 19.90
N ALA A 386 42.21 -5.07 18.74
CA ALA A 386 43.61 -5.05 18.34
C ALA A 386 44.47 -4.21 19.30
N GLY A 387 44.05 -2.97 19.61
CA GLY A 387 44.76 -2.10 20.58
C GLY A 387 44.85 -2.73 21.96
N ALA A 388 43.79 -3.39 22.45
CA ALA A 388 43.82 -4.13 23.72
C ALA A 388 44.78 -5.33 23.68
N THR A 389 44.80 -6.09 22.57
CA THR A 389 45.66 -7.25 22.38
C THR A 389 47.14 -6.86 22.34
N PHE A 390 47.50 -5.71 21.73
CA PHE A 390 48.86 -5.20 21.74
C PHE A 390 49.24 -4.42 23.04
N GLY A 391 48.28 -4.30 23.98
CA GLY A 391 48.53 -3.60 25.25
C GLY A 391 48.58 -2.05 25.12
N ILE A 392 48.05 -1.51 24.02
CA ILE A 392 48.00 -0.04 23.81
C ILE A 392 46.91 0.59 24.70
N PHE A 393 45.81 -0.13 24.88
CA PHE A 393 44.65 0.36 25.65
C PHE A 393 44.57 -0.31 27.02
N SER A 394 44.45 0.51 28.08
CA SER A 394 44.11 0.02 29.41
C SER A 394 42.64 -0.45 29.48
N PRO A 395 42.24 -1.22 30.49
CA PRO A 395 40.86 -1.68 30.65
C PRO A 395 39.87 -0.51 30.69
N ILE A 396 40.21 0.60 31.34
CA ILE A 396 39.37 1.81 31.44
C ILE A 396 39.17 2.43 30.06
N VAL A 397 40.22 2.57 29.27
CA VAL A 397 40.18 3.16 27.94
C VAL A 397 39.33 2.27 27.01
N THR A 398 39.53 0.95 27.05
CA THR A 398 38.75 0.00 26.29
C THR A 398 37.27 0.06 26.63
N ALA A 399 36.94 0.14 27.93
CA ALA A 399 35.54 0.27 28.39
C ALA A 399 34.89 1.56 27.88
N VAL A 400 35.60 2.70 27.97
CA VAL A 400 35.10 3.99 27.51
C VAL A 400 34.87 3.99 25.98
N LEU A 401 35.84 3.48 25.22
CA LEU A 401 35.71 3.40 23.76
C LEU A 401 34.55 2.45 23.32
N HIS A 402 34.47 1.26 23.93
CA HIS A 402 33.43 0.29 23.64
C HIS A 402 32.03 0.79 23.99
N ASN A 403 31.84 1.29 25.23
CA ASN A 403 30.54 1.79 25.66
C ASN A 403 30.16 3.08 24.93
N GLY A 404 31.13 3.98 24.69
CA GLY A 404 30.93 5.20 23.90
C GLY A 404 30.46 4.89 22.49
N THR A 405 31.07 3.91 21.82
CA THR A 405 30.62 3.43 20.50
C THR A 405 29.21 2.89 20.57
N THR A 406 28.90 2.05 21.54
CA THR A 406 27.54 1.47 21.70
C THR A 406 26.50 2.57 21.91
N ILE A 407 26.77 3.54 22.78
CA ILE A 407 25.87 4.68 23.02
C ILE A 407 25.72 5.53 21.77
N GLY A 408 26.80 5.85 21.06
CA GLY A 408 26.76 6.62 19.81
C GLY A 408 25.90 5.95 18.72
N LEU A 409 26.07 4.65 18.52
CA LEU A 409 25.27 3.88 17.55
C LEU A 409 23.80 3.74 17.98
N LEU A 410 23.54 3.67 19.28
CA LEU A 410 22.19 3.67 19.83
C LEU A 410 21.49 5.00 19.55
N PHE A 411 22.15 6.15 19.82
CA PHE A 411 21.62 7.46 19.48
C PHE A 411 21.36 7.63 17.97
N ASN A 412 22.26 7.13 17.12
CA ASN A 412 22.07 7.12 15.67
C ASN A 412 20.82 6.31 15.28
N SER A 413 20.58 5.16 15.93
CA SER A 413 19.39 4.34 15.73
C SER A 413 18.11 4.99 16.25
N ILE A 414 18.14 5.69 17.40
CA ILE A 414 17.01 6.46 17.95
C ILE A 414 16.64 7.61 17.03
N LYS A 415 17.65 8.37 16.54
CA LYS A 415 17.42 9.41 15.54
C LYS A 415 16.70 8.85 14.31
N GLY A 416 16.99 7.58 13.95
CA GLY A 416 16.32 6.85 12.89
C GLY A 416 16.44 7.53 11.52
N VAL A 417 15.56 7.12 10.60
CA VAL A 417 15.53 7.66 9.25
C VAL A 417 14.47 8.75 9.11
N ASN A 418 14.75 9.75 8.28
CA ASN A 418 13.78 10.75 7.84
C ASN A 418 13.62 10.64 6.33
N ILE A 419 12.38 10.69 5.86
CA ILE A 419 12.02 10.93 4.47
C ILE A 419 11.62 12.41 4.37
N LYS A 420 12.09 13.06 3.31
CA LYS A 420 11.75 14.47 3.05
C LYS A 420 10.49 14.56 2.26
#